data_c301b7c8aa9471c8e75d43deec9fa629
#
_entry.id   c301b7c8aa9471c8e75d43deec9fa629
#
_cell.length_a   1.000
_cell.length_b   1.000
_cell.length_c   1.000
_cell.angle_alpha   90.00
_cell.angle_beta   90.00
_cell.angle_gamma   90.00
#
_symmetry.space_group_name_H-M   'P 1'
#
loop_
_entity.id
_entity.type
_entity.pdbx_description
1 polymer ?
#
loop_
_entity_poly.entity_id
_entity_poly.type
_entity_poly.pdbx_seq_one_letter_code
_entity_poly.pdbx_strand_id
1 'polypeptide(L)' 'MMTKQRIGRFDYSKLNFETAVEVPLFGRTTRLAQQTVHEYCRRHKLKVVTKVVDGKLYAILSE' A
#
# COMPACT_ATOMS: atom_id res chain seq x y z
N MET A 1 -15.63 -15.82 17.27
CA MET A 1 -15.27 -15.39 16.88
C MET A 1 -14.97 -14.81 16.39
N MET A 2 -14.97 -14.45 16.15
CA MET A 2 -14.69 -13.88 15.64
C MET A 2 -14.01 -13.49 15.06
N THR A 3 -14.15 -13.59 14.64
CA THR A 3 -13.30 -13.28 13.90
C THR A 3 -12.79 -12.11 13.86
N LYS A 4 -11.93 -12.04 13.86
CA LYS A 4 -11.43 -10.91 13.91
C LYS A 4 -11.27 -10.29 12.67
N GLN A 5 -11.65 -9.34 12.47
CA GLN A 5 -11.55 -8.60 11.28
C GLN A 5 -10.20 -8.06 11.10
N ARG A 6 -9.74 -8.06 9.89
CA ARG A 6 -8.46 -7.48 9.56
C ARG A 6 -8.64 -6.12 8.95
N ILE A 7 -9.45 -5.33 9.57
CA ILE A 7 -9.68 -3.97 9.11
C ILE A 7 -8.37 -3.23 9.07
N GLY A 8 -8.09 -2.51 8.00
CA GLY A 8 -6.86 -1.79 7.86
C GLY A 8 -5.76 -2.55 7.18
N ARG A 9 -6.04 -3.73 6.69
CA ARG A 9 -5.02 -4.52 6.04
C ARG A 9 -5.21 -4.47 4.53
N PHE A 10 -4.16 -4.07 3.83
CA PHE A 10 -4.15 -4.01 2.38
C PHE A 10 -3.58 -5.31 1.83
N ASP A 11 -4.17 -5.78 0.74
CA ASP A 11 -3.69 -6.98 0.08
C ASP A 11 -2.56 -6.57 -0.86
N TYR A 12 -1.32 -6.75 -0.41
CA TYR A 12 -0.16 -6.33 -1.18
C TYR A 12 0.06 -7.18 -2.42
N SER A 13 -0.61 -8.31 -2.53
CA SER A 13 -0.46 -9.13 -3.72
C SER A 13 -1.06 -8.46 -4.95
N LYS A 14 -1.85 -7.41 -4.75
CA LYS A 14 -2.42 -6.68 -5.87
C LYS A 14 -1.44 -5.72 -6.52
N LEU A 15 -0.31 -5.47 -5.89
CA LEU A 15 0.70 -4.61 -6.48
C LEU A 15 1.29 -5.27 -7.70
N ASN A 16 1.55 -4.47 -8.72
CA ASN A 16 2.11 -5.00 -9.96
C ASN A 16 2.98 -3.94 -10.61
N PHE A 17 3.57 -4.29 -11.73
CA PHE A 17 4.51 -3.40 -12.42
C PHE A 17 3.87 -2.57 -13.52
N GLU A 18 2.59 -2.76 -13.77
CA GLU A 18 1.95 -2.14 -14.93
C GLU A 18 1.00 -1.04 -14.58
N THR A 19 0.29 -1.19 -13.47
CA THR A 19 -0.77 -0.25 -13.13
C THR A 19 -0.64 0.15 -11.66
N ALA A 20 -0.77 1.44 -11.40
CA ALA A 20 -0.80 1.91 -10.04
C ALA A 20 -2.10 1.47 -9.36
N VAL A 21 -1.98 0.98 -8.15
CA VAL A 21 -3.11 0.46 -7.39
C VAL A 21 -3.37 1.39 -6.22
N GLU A 22 -4.62 1.73 -5.99
CA GLU A 22 -4.98 2.56 -4.86
C GLU A 22 -4.79 1.78 -3.56
N VAL A 23 -4.07 2.39 -2.61
CA VAL A 23 -3.84 1.80 -1.32
C VAL A 23 -4.78 2.45 -0.32
N PRO A 24 -5.70 1.71 0.27
CA PRO A 24 -6.64 2.29 1.24
C PRO A 24 -5.90 2.86 2.45
N LEU A 25 -6.37 3.96 2.95
CA LEU A 25 -5.72 4.61 4.09
C LEU A 25 -6.21 4.07 5.42
N PHE A 26 -7.44 3.60 5.47
CA PHE A 26 -8.04 3.06 6.70
C PHE A 26 -7.91 4.05 7.86
N GLY A 27 -8.18 5.32 7.58
CA GLY A 27 -8.14 6.33 8.63
C GLY A 27 -6.77 6.87 8.94
N ARG A 28 -5.72 6.40 8.27
CA ARG A 28 -4.37 6.91 8.47
C ARG A 28 -4.07 8.01 7.47
N THR A 29 -3.00 8.74 7.70
CA THR A 29 -2.55 9.73 6.73
C THR A 29 -1.90 9.03 5.55
N THR A 30 -1.83 9.73 4.42
CA THR A 30 -1.14 9.19 3.25
C THR A 30 0.32 8.90 3.58
N ARG A 31 0.91 9.73 4.43
CA ARG A 31 2.31 9.56 4.80
C ARG A 31 2.54 8.25 5.53
N LEU A 32 1.68 7.94 6.50
CA LEU A 32 1.81 6.69 7.23
C LEU A 32 1.57 5.49 6.33
N ALA A 33 0.59 5.61 5.46
CA ALA A 33 0.31 4.52 4.52
C ALA A 33 1.50 4.31 3.58
N GLN A 34 2.12 5.39 3.11
CA GLN A 34 3.31 5.28 2.28
C GLN A 34 4.43 4.54 3.02
N GLN A 35 4.65 4.91 4.28
CA GLN A 35 5.69 4.25 5.06
C GLN A 35 5.43 2.75 5.16
N THR A 36 4.18 2.38 5.40
CA THR A 36 3.83 0.98 5.52
C THR A 36 4.10 0.23 4.23
N VAL A 37 3.71 0.81 3.09
CA VAL A 37 3.93 0.19 1.80
C VAL A 37 5.42 0.03 1.53
N HIS A 38 6.19 1.08 1.78
CA HIS A 38 7.63 1.03 1.53
C HIS A 38 8.32 0.01 2.44
N GLU A 39 7.90 -0.08 3.69
CA GLU A 39 8.48 -1.06 4.59
C GLU A 39 8.17 -2.48 4.14
N TYR A 40 6.93 -2.72 3.73
CA TYR A 40 6.57 -4.04 3.23
C TYR A 40 7.45 -4.40 2.02
N CYS A 41 7.57 -3.50 1.07
CA CYS A 41 8.32 -3.79 -0.14
C CYS A 41 9.79 -3.97 0.15
N ARG A 42 10.35 -3.18 1.06
CA ARG A 42 11.75 -3.33 1.41
C ARG A 42 12.00 -4.70 2.07
N ARG A 43 11.05 -5.12 2.89
CA ARG A 43 11.18 -6.40 3.57
C ARG A 43 11.17 -7.56 2.59
N HIS A 44 10.45 -7.39 1.49
CA HIS A 44 10.35 -8.42 0.46
C HIS A 44 11.28 -8.15 -0.71
N LYS A 45 12.17 -7.18 -0.57
CA LYS A 45 13.18 -6.84 -1.58
C LYS A 45 12.53 -6.40 -2.89
N LEU A 46 11.44 -5.68 -2.76
CA LEU A 46 10.75 -5.11 -3.90
C LEU A 46 10.98 -3.60 -3.92
N LYS A 47 10.92 -3.03 -5.11
CA LYS A 47 10.97 -1.58 -5.26
C LYS A 47 9.57 -1.10 -5.57
N VAL A 48 9.16 -0.02 -4.92
CA VAL A 48 7.83 0.53 -5.12
C VAL A 48 7.92 2.03 -5.28
N VAL A 49 7.04 2.56 -6.12
CA VAL A 49 6.87 3.99 -6.31
C VAL A 49 5.48 4.33 -5.82
N THR A 50 5.37 5.35 -4.99
CA THR A 50 4.08 5.78 -4.47
C THR A 50 3.78 7.19 -4.92
N LYS A 51 2.50 7.51 -5.01
CA LYS A 51 2.06 8.81 -5.45
C LYS A 51 0.76 9.15 -4.76
N VAL A 52 0.60 10.40 -4.40
CA VAL A 52 -0.63 10.88 -3.76
C VAL A 52 -1.35 11.78 -4.74
N VAL A 53 -2.60 11.47 -5.01
CA VAL A 53 -3.45 12.25 -5.91
C VAL A 53 -4.79 12.45 -5.23
N ASP A 54 -5.19 13.68 -5.04
CA ASP A 54 -6.48 14.01 -4.43
C ASP A 54 -6.68 13.31 -3.09
N GLY A 55 -5.64 13.27 -2.28
CA GLY A 55 -5.72 12.64 -0.97
C GLY A 55 -5.73 11.13 -0.99
N LYS A 56 -5.55 10.53 -2.15
CA LYS A 56 -5.50 9.08 -2.28
C LYS A 56 -4.09 8.63 -2.58
N LEU A 57 -3.74 7.49 -2.04
CA LEU A 57 -2.40 6.94 -2.22
C LEU A 57 -2.44 5.85 -3.27
N TYR A 58 -1.50 5.92 -4.20
CA TYR A 58 -1.34 4.90 -5.23
C TYR A 58 0.06 4.34 -5.17
N ALA A 59 0.20 3.08 -5.50
CA ALA A 59 1.50 2.42 -5.48
C ALA A 59 1.63 1.51 -6.70
N ILE A 60 2.84 1.46 -7.23
CA ILE A 60 3.16 0.60 -8.36
C ILE A 60 4.56 0.04 -8.13
N LEU A 61 4.74 -1.21 -8.46
CA LEU A 61 6.06 -1.82 -8.31
C LEU A 61 6.99 -1.34 -9.42
N SER A 62 8.25 -1.23 -9.08
CA SER A 62 9.28 -0.77 -10.01
C SER A 62 10.41 -1.78 -10.04
N GLU A 63 11.06 -1.87 -11.18
CA GLU A 63 12.28 -2.65 -11.27
C GLU A 63 13.47 -1.79 -10.92
#